data_33a5d8ebb4128a6aa7d8ddb84620d892
#
_entry.id   33a5d8ebb4128a6aa7d8ddb84620d892
#
_cell.length_a   1.000
_cell.length_b   1.000
_cell.length_c   1.000
_cell.angle_alpha   90.00
_cell.angle_beta   90.00
_cell.angle_gamma   90.00
#
_symmetry.space_group_name_H-M   'P 1'
#
loop_
_entity.id
_entity.type
_entity.pdbx_description
1 polymer ?
#
loop_
_entity_poly.entity_id
_entity_poly.type
_entity_poly.pdbx_seq_one_letter_code
_entity_poly.pdbx_strand_id
1 'polypeptide(L)'
;MVILIGGTTHTGKTVLAQRLLETQHFPYLSMDHLKMGLIRSGQTDLTPMDDDKLTGYLWPIVREMVKTAIENGQNLTVEGCYIPHNWYEDFPEDYRKHIRCRFLVMTEGYIRSHFEDIRRHACAIEQRLDDSGLNMESLIRENRQYQSLCRPEDCILLDGLRHQS
;
A
#
# COMPACT_ATOMS: atom_id res chain seq x y z
N MET A 1 9.21 8.47 13.36
CA MET A 1 8.14 8.82 12.39
C MET A 1 7.74 7.58 11.62
N VAL A 2 6.45 7.38 11.43
CA VAL A 2 5.93 6.27 10.62
C VAL A 2 5.31 6.84 9.33
N ILE A 3 5.60 6.19 8.19
CA ILE A 3 5.01 6.50 6.90
C ILE A 3 4.17 5.31 6.45
N LEU A 4 2.88 5.53 6.23
CA LEU A 4 1.97 4.54 5.65
C LEU A 4 1.85 4.81 4.15
N ILE A 5 2.10 3.78 3.34
CA ILE A 5 1.95 3.86 1.87
C ILE A 5 0.90 2.84 1.45
N GLY A 6 -0.30 3.34 1.20
CA GLY A 6 -1.43 2.55 0.75
C GLY A 6 -1.76 2.80 -0.73
N GLY A 7 -2.87 2.25 -1.16
CA GLY A 7 -3.35 2.38 -2.53
C GLY A 7 -3.62 1.03 -3.17
N THR A 8 -4.17 1.06 -4.38
CA THR A 8 -4.46 -0.13 -5.16
C THR A 8 -3.20 -0.86 -5.61
N THR A 9 -3.37 -2.02 -6.22
CA THR A 9 -2.24 -2.75 -6.82
C THR A 9 -1.58 -1.93 -7.94
N HIS A 10 -0.31 -2.22 -8.23
CA HIS A 10 0.47 -1.64 -9.34
C HIS A 10 0.73 -0.12 -9.27
N THR A 11 0.54 0.51 -8.12
CA THR A 11 0.78 1.96 -7.95
C THR A 11 2.22 2.32 -7.57
N GLY A 12 3.10 1.33 -7.42
CA GLY A 12 4.51 1.58 -7.08
C GLY A 12 4.80 1.77 -5.59
N LYS A 13 3.94 1.27 -4.70
CA LYS A 13 4.13 1.35 -3.24
C LYS A 13 5.48 0.81 -2.78
N THR A 14 5.82 -0.39 -3.21
CA THR A 14 7.09 -1.04 -2.85
C THR A 14 8.31 -0.27 -3.38
N VAL A 15 8.20 0.28 -4.60
CA VAL A 15 9.26 1.11 -5.18
C VAL A 15 9.47 2.38 -4.35
N LEU A 16 8.39 3.03 -3.93
CA LEU A 16 8.48 4.21 -3.07
C LEU A 16 9.08 3.86 -1.69
N ALA A 17 8.65 2.75 -1.08
CA ALA A 17 9.20 2.30 0.18
C ALA A 17 10.69 1.98 0.08
N GLN A 18 11.12 1.32 -0.98
CA GLN A 18 12.52 1.04 -1.27
C GLN A 18 13.33 2.33 -1.44
N ARG A 19 12.79 3.31 -2.16
CA ARG A 19 13.44 4.62 -2.32
C ARG A 19 13.60 5.36 -1.00
N LEU A 20 12.61 5.30 -0.11
CA LEU A 20 12.71 5.89 1.23
C LEU A 20 13.78 5.19 2.08
N LEU A 21 13.94 3.89 1.96
CA LEU A 21 15.02 3.16 2.60
C LEU A 21 16.39 3.64 2.11
N GLU A 22 16.57 3.74 0.81
CA GLU A 22 17.85 4.10 0.19
C GLU A 22 18.26 5.56 0.43
N THR A 23 17.29 6.48 0.42
CA THR A 23 17.56 7.93 0.48
C THR A 23 17.44 8.51 1.89
N GLN A 24 16.57 7.98 2.72
CA GLN A 24 16.25 8.51 4.04
C GLN A 24 16.46 7.49 5.17
N HIS A 25 16.89 6.28 4.83
CA HIS A 25 17.16 5.20 5.79
C HIS A 25 15.93 4.79 6.62
N PHE A 26 14.73 4.87 6.04
CA PHE A 26 13.51 4.36 6.62
C PHE A 26 13.37 2.88 6.29
N PRO A 27 13.53 1.98 7.26
CA PRO A 27 13.22 0.56 7.02
C PRO A 27 11.74 0.41 6.70
N TYR A 28 11.38 -0.61 5.93
CA TYR A 28 9.98 -0.83 5.61
C TYR A 28 9.49 -2.25 5.88
N LEU A 29 8.22 -2.33 6.25
CA LEU A 29 7.44 -3.55 6.37
C LEU A 29 6.50 -3.62 5.16
N SER A 30 6.63 -4.69 4.37
CA SER A 30 5.65 -5.01 3.34
C SER A 30 4.52 -5.84 3.95
N MET A 31 3.28 -5.38 3.82
CA MET A 31 2.11 -6.13 4.28
C MET A 31 1.93 -7.42 3.47
N ASP A 32 2.38 -7.46 2.22
CA ASP A 32 2.36 -8.68 1.41
C ASP A 32 3.32 -9.74 1.97
N HIS A 33 4.49 -9.36 2.46
CA HIS A 33 5.40 -10.29 3.14
C HIS A 33 4.78 -10.82 4.44
N LEU A 34 4.17 -9.96 5.24
CA LEU A 34 3.48 -10.37 6.46
C LEU A 34 2.33 -11.32 6.13
N LYS A 35 1.51 -11.00 5.14
CA LYS A 35 0.43 -11.84 4.63
C LYS A 35 0.92 -13.24 4.28
N MET A 36 1.91 -13.33 3.42
CA MET A 36 2.44 -14.61 2.97
C MET A 36 3.13 -15.38 4.09
N GLY A 37 3.79 -14.70 5.01
CA GLY A 37 4.38 -15.32 6.19
C GLY A 37 3.33 -15.99 7.08
N LEU A 38 2.22 -15.32 7.35
CA LEU A 38 1.12 -15.85 8.17
C LEU A 38 0.39 -17.00 7.45
N ILE A 39 0.14 -16.88 6.15
CA ILE A 39 -0.52 -17.93 5.37
C ILE A 39 0.37 -19.19 5.28
N ARG A 40 1.61 -19.04 4.84
CA ARG A 40 2.53 -20.16 4.62
C ARG A 40 2.94 -20.87 5.91
N SER A 41 2.99 -20.16 7.03
CA SER A 41 3.30 -20.73 8.34
C SER A 41 2.09 -21.40 9.00
N GLY A 42 0.90 -21.34 8.40
CA GLY A 42 -0.31 -21.95 8.93
C GLY A 42 -0.94 -21.19 10.10
N GLN A 43 -0.61 -19.92 10.30
CA GLN A 43 -1.20 -19.10 11.37
C GLN A 43 -2.62 -18.63 11.05
N THR A 44 -3.07 -18.78 9.83
CA THR A 44 -4.42 -18.45 9.38
C THR A 44 -4.88 -19.45 8.32
N ASP A 45 -6.18 -19.68 8.25
CA ASP A 45 -6.82 -20.44 7.18
C ASP A 45 -7.14 -19.59 5.94
N LEU A 46 -6.91 -18.27 6.00
CA LEU A 46 -7.09 -17.39 4.86
C LEU A 46 -6.09 -17.73 3.75
N THR A 47 -6.51 -17.48 2.52
CA THR A 47 -5.69 -17.67 1.33
C THR A 47 -5.46 -16.31 0.65
N PRO A 48 -4.52 -16.18 -0.30
CA PRO A 48 -4.34 -14.95 -1.07
C PRO A 48 -5.58 -14.49 -1.85
N MET A 49 -6.57 -15.38 -2.02
CA MET A 49 -7.83 -15.08 -2.70
C MET A 49 -8.88 -14.43 -1.79
N ASP A 50 -8.63 -14.39 -0.47
CA ASP A 50 -9.54 -13.82 0.54
C ASP A 50 -9.24 -12.33 0.78
N ASP A 51 -8.98 -11.54 -0.28
CA ASP A 51 -8.57 -10.14 -0.20
C ASP A 51 -9.53 -9.27 0.64
N ASP A 52 -10.82 -9.52 0.56
CA ASP A 52 -11.85 -8.83 1.32
C ASP A 52 -11.74 -9.04 2.84
N LYS A 53 -11.18 -10.17 3.26
CA LYS A 53 -10.97 -10.51 4.68
C LYS A 53 -9.59 -10.15 5.19
N LEU A 54 -8.61 -10.04 4.31
CA LEU A 54 -7.21 -9.84 4.66
C LEU A 54 -6.96 -8.47 5.32
N THR A 55 -7.66 -7.42 4.91
CA THR A 55 -7.54 -6.11 5.57
C THR A 55 -7.92 -6.21 7.05
N GLY A 56 -9.07 -6.80 7.37
CA GLY A 56 -9.53 -6.97 8.74
C GLY A 56 -8.66 -7.89 9.59
N TYR A 57 -7.91 -8.80 8.96
CA TYR A 57 -6.99 -9.70 9.63
C TYR A 57 -5.59 -9.08 9.84
N LEU A 58 -5.03 -8.43 8.82
CA LEU A 58 -3.67 -7.90 8.84
C LEU A 58 -3.56 -6.55 9.55
N TRP A 59 -4.52 -5.66 9.31
CA TRP A 59 -4.43 -4.30 9.82
C TRP A 59 -4.33 -4.18 11.34
N PRO A 60 -5.11 -4.93 12.15
CA PRO A 60 -4.95 -4.89 13.61
C PRO A 60 -3.53 -5.27 14.07
N ILE A 61 -2.89 -6.22 13.40
CA ILE A 61 -1.51 -6.62 13.70
C ILE A 61 -0.54 -5.47 13.38
N VAL A 62 -0.64 -4.94 12.16
CA VAL A 62 0.22 -3.85 11.69
C VAL A 62 0.02 -2.58 12.50
N ARG A 63 -1.22 -2.25 12.86
CA ARG A 63 -1.54 -1.10 13.72
C ARG A 63 -0.75 -1.16 15.05
N GLU A 64 -0.72 -2.31 15.71
CA GLU A 64 0.02 -2.45 16.97
C GLU A 64 1.53 -2.43 16.76
N MET A 65 2.04 -2.94 15.63
CA MET A 65 3.45 -2.79 15.26
C MET A 65 3.83 -1.32 15.04
N VAL A 66 2.96 -0.55 14.39
CA VAL A 66 3.15 0.91 14.20
C VAL A 66 3.21 1.63 15.54
N LYS A 67 2.31 1.32 16.47
CA LYS A 67 2.35 1.90 17.84
C LYS A 67 3.67 1.59 18.53
N THR A 68 4.12 0.35 18.45
CA THR A 68 5.40 -0.07 19.04
C THR A 68 6.58 0.70 18.45
N ALA A 69 6.62 0.90 17.14
CA ALA A 69 7.66 1.69 16.49
C ALA A 69 7.65 3.15 16.96
N ILE A 70 6.47 3.75 17.12
CA ILE A 70 6.32 5.12 17.62
C ILE A 70 6.81 5.23 19.08
N GLU A 71 6.39 4.31 19.95
CA GLU A 71 6.78 4.27 21.36
C GLU A 71 8.30 4.13 21.53
N ASN A 72 8.95 3.40 20.63
CA ASN A 72 10.40 3.21 20.61
C ASN A 72 11.16 4.34 19.90
N GLY A 73 10.49 5.36 19.39
CA GLY A 73 11.11 6.45 18.64
C GLY A 73 11.75 6.02 17.32
N GLN A 74 11.28 4.92 16.73
CA GLN A 74 11.82 4.35 15.52
C GLN A 74 11.16 4.94 14.28
N ASN A 75 11.92 5.01 13.19
CA ASN A 75 11.38 5.28 11.85
C ASN A 75 10.94 3.96 11.21
N LEU A 76 9.78 3.96 10.58
CA LEU A 76 9.24 2.80 9.89
C LEU A 76 8.36 3.26 8.71
N THR A 77 8.51 2.62 7.57
CA THR A 77 7.54 2.68 6.48
C THR A 77 6.73 1.38 6.48
N VAL A 78 5.42 1.48 6.35
CA VAL A 78 4.54 0.33 6.10
C VAL A 78 3.90 0.51 4.74
N GLU A 79 4.02 -0.48 3.87
CA GLU A 79 3.43 -0.43 2.54
C GLU A 79 2.52 -1.64 2.27
N GLY A 80 1.42 -1.40 1.56
CA GLY A 80 0.51 -2.47 1.15
C GLY A 80 -0.89 -1.99 0.77
N CYS A 81 -1.66 -2.91 0.21
CA CYS A 81 -3.05 -2.67 -0.18
C CYS A 81 -4.02 -2.76 1.01
N TYR A 82 -3.57 -3.23 2.16
CA TYR A 82 -4.41 -3.55 3.32
C TYR A 82 -4.41 -2.46 4.40
N ILE A 83 -3.98 -1.25 4.07
CA ILE A 83 -4.11 -0.08 4.93
C ILE A 83 -5.49 0.52 4.67
N PRO A 84 -6.39 0.58 5.67
CA PRO A 84 -7.73 1.12 5.48
C PRO A 84 -7.69 2.64 5.24
N HIS A 85 -8.62 3.15 4.42
CA HIS A 85 -8.70 4.58 4.12
C HIS A 85 -8.99 5.44 5.35
N ASN A 86 -9.66 4.87 6.36
CA ASN A 86 -9.95 5.51 7.63
C ASN A 86 -8.94 5.17 8.75
N TRP A 87 -7.72 4.83 8.40
CA TRP A 87 -6.62 4.45 9.31
C TRP A 87 -6.48 5.36 10.53
N TYR A 88 -6.75 6.66 10.36
CA TYR A 88 -6.60 7.67 11.39
C TYR A 88 -7.57 7.50 12.57
N GLU A 89 -8.69 6.81 12.38
CA GLU A 89 -9.66 6.51 13.43
C GLU A 89 -9.12 5.49 14.44
N ASP A 90 -8.18 4.66 14.01
CA ASP A 90 -7.58 3.59 14.81
C ASP A 90 -6.43 4.04 15.70
N PHE A 91 -6.01 5.31 15.59
CA PHE A 91 -4.92 5.86 16.38
C PHE A 91 -5.38 7.06 17.20
N PRO A 92 -5.13 7.07 18.53
CA PRO A 92 -5.23 8.29 19.34
C PRO A 92 -4.34 9.41 18.81
N GLU A 93 -4.66 10.64 19.12
CA GLU A 93 -3.94 11.82 18.61
C GLU A 93 -2.43 11.79 18.91
N ASP A 94 -2.06 11.27 20.08
CA ASP A 94 -0.66 11.14 20.49
C ASP A 94 0.16 10.27 19.53
N TYR A 95 -0.46 9.27 18.89
CA TYR A 95 0.17 8.46 17.87
C TYR A 95 0.05 9.11 16.49
N ARG A 96 -1.13 9.65 16.13
CA ARG A 96 -1.38 10.23 14.80
C ARG A 96 -0.38 11.31 14.40
N LYS A 97 0.06 12.14 15.34
CA LYS A 97 1.04 13.20 15.09
C LYS A 97 2.39 12.67 14.57
N HIS A 98 2.68 11.38 14.79
CA HIS A 98 3.89 10.69 14.34
C HIS A 98 3.70 9.89 13.05
N ILE A 99 2.51 9.93 12.46
CA ILE A 99 2.16 9.15 11.27
C ILE A 99 1.91 10.09 10.08
N ARG A 100 2.50 9.73 8.94
CA ARG A 100 2.18 10.32 7.64
C ARG A 100 1.59 9.22 6.76
N CYS A 101 0.47 9.48 6.12
CA CYS A 101 -0.13 8.52 5.19
C CYS A 101 -0.06 9.06 3.76
N ARG A 102 0.13 8.14 2.81
CA ARG A 102 0.12 8.43 1.37
C ARG A 102 -0.58 7.29 0.66
N PHE A 103 -1.75 7.58 0.10
CA PHE A 103 -2.45 6.66 -0.79
C PHE A 103 -2.12 7.00 -2.23
N LEU A 104 -1.43 6.08 -2.91
CA LEU A 104 -1.09 6.24 -4.31
C LEU A 104 -2.28 5.83 -5.17
N VAL A 105 -2.79 6.76 -5.95
CA VAL A 105 -3.97 6.57 -6.80
C VAL A 105 -3.63 6.96 -8.23
N MET A 106 -3.83 6.05 -9.16
CA MET A 106 -3.65 6.32 -10.59
C MET A 106 -4.90 6.98 -11.16
N THR A 107 -4.72 8.06 -11.91
CA THR A 107 -5.83 8.66 -12.68
C THR A 107 -6.22 7.77 -13.85
N GLU A 108 -7.46 7.91 -14.33
CA GLU A 108 -7.92 7.18 -15.51
C GLU A 108 -7.05 7.46 -16.74
N GLY A 109 -6.68 8.73 -16.93
CA GLY A 109 -5.80 9.13 -18.05
C GLY A 109 -4.43 8.46 -17.98
N TYR A 110 -3.86 8.37 -16.77
CA TYR A 110 -2.60 7.65 -16.55
C TYR A 110 -2.73 6.16 -16.87
N ILE A 111 -3.77 5.50 -16.34
CA ILE A 111 -4.00 4.08 -16.58
C ILE A 111 -4.15 3.80 -18.07
N ARG A 112 -4.97 4.57 -18.79
CA ARG A 112 -5.21 4.38 -20.23
C ARG A 112 -3.94 4.54 -21.06
N SER A 113 -3.11 5.53 -20.72
CA SER A 113 -1.89 5.81 -21.49
C SER A 113 -0.71 4.89 -21.14
N HIS A 114 -0.69 4.27 -19.95
CA HIS A 114 0.44 3.47 -19.46
C HIS A 114 0.06 2.01 -19.14
N PHE A 115 -1.10 1.54 -19.60
CA PHE A 115 -1.60 0.22 -19.21
C PHE A 115 -0.62 -0.91 -19.53
N GLU A 116 0.00 -0.89 -20.70
CA GLU A 116 0.99 -1.91 -21.07
C GLU A 116 2.24 -1.88 -20.20
N ASP A 117 2.68 -0.68 -19.79
CA ASP A 117 3.82 -0.54 -18.87
C ASP A 117 3.44 -1.02 -17.47
N ILE A 118 2.24 -0.69 -16.98
CA ILE A 118 1.71 -1.19 -15.71
C ILE A 118 1.69 -2.70 -15.71
N ARG A 119 1.21 -3.32 -16.78
CA ARG A 119 1.15 -4.76 -16.95
C ARG A 119 2.54 -5.42 -16.96
N ARG A 120 3.52 -4.82 -17.63
CA ARG A 120 4.90 -5.32 -17.64
C ARG A 120 5.57 -5.23 -16.28
N HIS A 121 5.41 -4.10 -15.57
CA HIS A 121 6.05 -3.89 -14.26
C HIS A 121 5.40 -4.70 -13.15
N ALA A 122 4.14 -5.08 -13.29
CA ALA A 122 3.47 -5.98 -12.36
C ALA A 122 4.21 -7.32 -12.18
N CYS A 123 4.85 -7.80 -13.23
CA CYS A 123 5.62 -9.06 -13.24
C CYS A 123 7.09 -8.88 -12.82
N ALA A 124 7.60 -7.65 -12.75
CA ALA A 124 9.04 -7.40 -12.60
C ALA A 124 9.52 -7.42 -11.14
N ILE A 125 8.67 -7.03 -10.19
CA ILE A 125 9.05 -6.90 -8.76
C ILE A 125 8.48 -8.05 -7.92
N GLU A 126 7.32 -8.58 -8.31
CA GLU A 126 6.71 -9.74 -7.69
C GLU A 126 6.47 -10.78 -8.78
N GLN A 127 7.00 -11.99 -8.61
CA GLN A 127 6.55 -13.14 -9.39
C GLN A 127 5.12 -13.49 -8.96
N ARG A 128 4.16 -12.71 -9.46
CA ARG A 128 2.75 -13.02 -9.29
C ARG A 128 2.42 -14.18 -10.21
N LEU A 129 1.90 -15.23 -9.62
CA LEU A 129 1.60 -16.48 -10.32
C LEU A 129 0.50 -16.35 -11.40
N ASP A 130 -0.27 -15.26 -11.40
CA ASP A 130 -1.29 -15.02 -12.43
C ASP A 130 -1.72 -13.55 -12.51
N ASP A 131 -1.10 -12.79 -13.40
CA ASP A 131 -1.57 -11.44 -13.79
C ASP A 131 -2.41 -11.47 -15.10
N SER A 132 -2.81 -12.66 -15.55
CA SER A 132 -3.65 -12.85 -16.74
C SER A 132 -5.02 -12.18 -16.61
N GLY A 133 -5.42 -11.81 -15.37
CA GLY A 133 -6.67 -11.14 -15.04
C GLY A 133 -6.61 -9.63 -14.91
N LEU A 134 -5.45 -8.98 -15.14
CA LEU A 134 -5.36 -7.52 -15.04
C LEU A 134 -6.20 -6.87 -16.15
N ASN A 135 -7.28 -6.20 -15.76
CA ASN A 135 -8.24 -5.56 -16.64
C ASN A 135 -8.20 -4.05 -16.44
N MET A 136 -8.07 -3.30 -17.54
CA MET A 136 -7.98 -1.83 -17.51
C MET A 136 -9.20 -1.19 -16.83
N GLU A 137 -10.39 -1.61 -17.16
CA GLU A 137 -11.62 -1.03 -16.60
C GLU A 137 -11.78 -1.34 -15.12
N SER A 138 -11.37 -2.52 -14.68
CA SER A 138 -11.35 -2.87 -13.25
C SER A 138 -10.35 -2.01 -12.50
N LEU A 139 -9.16 -1.81 -13.06
CA LEU A 139 -8.12 -0.98 -12.46
C LEU A 139 -8.56 0.50 -12.33
N ILE A 140 -9.22 1.03 -13.35
CA ILE A 140 -9.80 2.38 -13.33
C ILE A 140 -10.85 2.49 -12.22
N ARG A 141 -11.75 1.52 -12.14
CA ARG A 141 -12.83 1.50 -11.14
C ARG A 141 -12.29 1.45 -9.71
N GLU A 142 -11.32 0.59 -9.45
CA GLU A 142 -10.67 0.46 -8.15
C GLU A 142 -9.99 1.77 -7.74
N ASN A 143 -9.24 2.40 -8.64
CA ASN A 143 -8.58 3.66 -8.35
C ASN A 143 -9.58 4.81 -8.10
N ARG A 144 -10.67 4.89 -8.86
CA ARG A 144 -11.75 5.86 -8.61
C ARG A 144 -12.38 5.65 -7.24
N GLN A 145 -12.67 4.41 -6.88
CA GLN A 145 -13.23 4.09 -5.56
C GLN A 145 -12.27 4.48 -4.45
N TYR A 146 -10.99 4.16 -4.60
CA TYR A 146 -9.96 4.54 -3.63
C TYR A 146 -9.87 6.05 -3.44
N GLN A 147 -9.84 6.80 -4.54
CA GLN A 147 -9.80 8.26 -4.52
C GLN A 147 -11.01 8.86 -3.79
N SER A 148 -12.19 8.28 -3.96
CA SER A 148 -13.42 8.77 -3.32
C SER A 148 -13.45 8.51 -1.81
N LEU A 149 -12.73 7.50 -1.32
CA LEU A 149 -12.71 7.09 0.08
C LEU A 149 -11.59 7.76 0.89
N CYS A 150 -10.48 8.12 0.23
CA CYS A 150 -9.33 8.69 0.92
C CYS A 150 -9.53 10.17 1.24
N ARG A 151 -8.95 10.62 2.36
CA ARG A 151 -8.88 12.05 2.63
C ARG A 151 -8.00 12.75 1.59
N PRO A 152 -8.36 13.97 1.14
CA PRO A 152 -7.55 14.68 0.13
C PRO A 152 -6.07 14.85 0.51
N GLU A 153 -5.79 15.09 1.80
CA GLU A 153 -4.43 15.25 2.31
C GLU A 153 -3.57 13.99 2.27
N ASP A 154 -4.21 12.82 2.27
CA ASP A 154 -3.52 11.52 2.20
C ASP A 154 -3.37 11.02 0.76
N CYS A 155 -4.06 11.62 -0.20
CA CYS A 155 -4.13 11.14 -1.58
C CYS A 155 -3.03 11.73 -2.45
N ILE A 156 -2.28 10.87 -3.14
CA ILE A 156 -1.31 11.25 -4.18
C ILE A 156 -1.82 10.73 -5.52
N LEU A 157 -2.17 11.65 -6.41
CA LEU A 157 -2.60 11.31 -7.76
C LEU A 157 -1.38 11.10 -8.68
N LEU A 158 -1.34 9.94 -9.29
CA LEU A 158 -0.36 9.60 -10.32
C LEU A 158 -0.98 9.91 -11.68
N ASP A 159 -0.56 11.01 -12.30
CA ASP A 159 -1.10 11.54 -13.55
C ASP A 159 -0.11 11.52 -14.72
N GLY A 160 1.05 10.91 -14.53
CA GLY A 160 2.09 10.80 -15.55
C GLY A 160 2.98 12.04 -15.71
N LEU A 161 2.73 13.11 -14.95
CA LEU A 161 3.49 14.35 -15.08
C LEU A 161 4.64 14.48 -14.06
N ARG A 162 4.89 13.48 -13.21
CA ARG A 162 5.92 13.56 -12.17
C ARG A 162 6.81 12.32 -12.10
N HIS A 163 7.66 12.16 -13.10
CA HIS A 163 8.91 11.42 -12.95
C HIS A 163 10.09 12.28 -13.43
N GLN A 164 10.17 13.53 -12.92
CA GLN A 164 11.39 14.33 -13.00
C GLN A 164 11.60 14.99 -11.62
N SER A 165 12.30 14.31 -10.77
CA SER A 165 13.28 14.79 -9.79
C SER A 165 13.59 13.72 -8.76
#